data_570215de78cfeb4b12b2455f72dcd694
#
_entry.id   570215de78cfeb4b12b2455f72dcd694
#
_cell.length_a   1.000
_cell.length_b   1.000
_cell.length_c   1.000
_cell.angle_alpha   90.00
_cell.angle_beta   90.00
_cell.angle_gamma   90.00
#
_symmetry.space_group_name_H-M   'P 1'
#
loop_
_entity.id
_entity.type
_entity.pdbx_description
1 polymer ?
#
loop_
_entity_poly.entity_id
_entity_poly.type
_entity_poly.pdbx_seq_one_letter_code
_entity_poly.pdbx_strand_id
1 'polypeptide(L)'
;MKRTYLGEFEEIVLLLVAGLNGEAYGVGLTHKLTDETDRAVRLSQVHAALHRLQEKGMVASRLGDPTPERGGRRKLLFTTTAYGFRTLQEIKNLRAQLWNNVPTNPNLTIA
;
A
#
# COMPACT_ATOMS: atom_id res chain seq x y z
N MET A 1 16.22 17.55 -6.85
CA MET A 1 14.82 17.11 -6.71
C MET A 1 14.64 16.32 -5.43
N LYS A 2 13.68 16.70 -4.63
CA LYS A 2 13.42 15.97 -3.39
C LYS A 2 12.76 14.64 -3.69
N ARG A 3 13.27 13.57 -3.08
CA ARG A 3 12.59 12.30 -3.12
C ARG A 3 11.48 12.28 -2.08
N THR A 4 10.36 11.68 -2.43
CA THR A 4 9.31 11.43 -1.48
C THR A 4 9.50 10.02 -0.92
N TYR A 5 9.71 9.95 0.38
CA TYR A 5 9.92 8.66 1.04
C TYR A 5 8.62 8.14 1.60
N LEU A 6 8.45 6.83 1.52
CA LEU A 6 7.33 6.14 2.14
C LEU A 6 7.82 5.42 3.39
N GLY A 7 7.04 5.50 4.46
CA GLY A 7 7.23 4.61 5.58
C GLY A 7 6.85 3.19 5.18
N GLU A 8 7.28 2.22 5.96
CA GLU A 8 7.02 0.82 5.65
C GLU A 8 5.52 0.53 5.50
N PHE A 9 4.71 1.03 6.43
CA PHE A 9 3.28 0.79 6.40
C PHE A 9 2.62 1.43 5.18
N GLU A 10 3.03 2.64 4.82
CA GLU A 10 2.53 3.31 3.62
C GLU A 10 2.87 2.52 2.36
N GLU A 11 4.09 1.98 2.30
CA GLU A 11 4.52 1.18 1.16
C GLU A 11 3.65 -0.07 1.01
N ILE A 12 3.38 -0.76 2.11
CA ILE A 12 2.56 -1.96 2.10
C ILE A 12 1.12 -1.63 1.69
N VAL A 13 0.55 -0.55 2.22
CA VAL A 13 -0.80 -0.12 1.84
C VAL A 13 -0.84 0.21 0.34
N LEU A 14 0.16 0.93 -0.15
CA LEU A 14 0.21 1.30 -1.57
C LEU A 14 0.32 0.07 -2.46
N LEU A 15 1.12 -0.92 -2.06
CA LEU A 15 1.23 -2.17 -2.80
C LEU A 15 -0.11 -2.90 -2.88
N LEU A 16 -0.86 -2.93 -1.80
CA LEU A 16 -2.17 -3.56 -1.80
C LEU A 16 -3.17 -2.81 -2.66
N VAL A 17 -3.15 -1.48 -2.60
CA VAL A 17 -4.01 -0.66 -3.46
C VAL A 17 -3.70 -0.94 -4.92
N ALA A 18 -2.42 -1.00 -5.28
CA ALA A 18 -2.01 -1.28 -6.66
C ALA A 18 -2.48 -2.68 -7.10
N GLY A 19 -2.35 -3.67 -6.22
CA GLY A 19 -2.76 -5.03 -6.53
C GLY A 19 -4.27 -5.19 -6.70
N LEU A 20 -5.06 -4.35 -6.05
CA LEU A 20 -6.52 -4.42 -6.13
C LEU A 20 -7.09 -3.68 -7.34
N ASN A 21 -6.25 -2.95 -8.05
CA ASN A 21 -6.57 -2.39 -9.37
C ASN A 21 -7.93 -1.65 -9.41
N GLY A 22 -8.10 -0.69 -8.54
CA GLY A 22 -9.30 0.16 -8.52
C GLY A 22 -10.40 -0.31 -7.58
N GLU A 23 -10.22 -1.46 -6.94
CA GLU A 23 -11.23 -2.02 -6.03
C GLU A 23 -10.87 -1.83 -4.55
N ALA A 24 -9.83 -1.04 -4.26
CA ALA A 24 -9.37 -0.86 -2.89
C ALA A 24 -10.29 0.10 -2.11
N TYR A 25 -10.70 -0.31 -0.92
CA TYR A 25 -11.41 0.57 -0.01
C TYR A 25 -10.99 0.25 1.43
N GLY A 26 -11.22 1.20 2.35
CA GLY A 26 -10.63 1.15 3.68
C GLY A 26 -10.85 -0.15 4.44
N VAL A 27 -12.10 -0.60 4.54
CA VAL A 27 -12.43 -1.82 5.30
C VAL A 27 -11.79 -3.06 4.65
N GLY A 28 -11.90 -3.17 3.32
CA GLY A 28 -11.31 -4.31 2.62
C GLY A 28 -9.81 -4.36 2.76
N LEU A 29 -9.15 -3.19 2.67
CA LEU A 29 -7.71 -3.10 2.87
C LEU A 29 -7.30 -3.53 4.28
N THR A 30 -8.09 -3.12 5.28
CA THR A 30 -7.79 -3.47 6.66
C THR A 30 -7.82 -4.99 6.85
N HIS A 31 -8.85 -5.65 6.30
CA HIS A 31 -8.94 -7.11 6.36
C HIS A 31 -7.76 -7.78 5.64
N LYS A 32 -7.45 -7.29 4.44
CA LYS A 32 -6.38 -7.86 3.64
C LYS A 32 -5.01 -7.68 4.29
N LEU A 33 -4.78 -6.52 4.89
CA LEU A 33 -3.54 -6.26 5.62
C LEU A 33 -3.38 -7.21 6.80
N THR A 34 -4.44 -7.39 7.57
CA THR A 34 -4.42 -8.30 8.71
C THR A 34 -4.11 -9.73 8.25
N ASP A 35 -4.78 -10.17 7.18
CA ASP A 35 -4.62 -11.54 6.70
C ASP A 35 -3.25 -11.80 6.07
N GLU A 36 -2.74 -10.87 5.30
CA GLU A 36 -1.53 -11.11 4.53
C GLU A 36 -0.25 -10.74 5.26
N THR A 37 -0.33 -9.84 6.23
CA THR A 37 0.88 -9.41 6.96
C THR A 37 0.94 -9.96 8.38
N ASP A 38 -0.11 -10.62 8.83
CA ASP A 38 -0.20 -11.16 10.19
C ASP A 38 -0.02 -10.07 11.25
N ARG A 39 -0.47 -8.85 10.93
CA ARG A 39 -0.42 -7.70 11.84
C ARG A 39 -1.82 -7.36 12.32
N ALA A 40 -1.92 -6.92 13.56
CA ALA A 40 -3.16 -6.35 14.08
C ALA A 40 -3.28 -4.92 13.56
N VAL A 41 -4.09 -4.71 12.51
CA VAL A 41 -4.22 -3.42 11.85
C VAL A 41 -5.61 -2.87 12.09
N ARG A 42 -5.68 -1.57 12.41
CA ARG A 42 -6.95 -0.87 12.63
C ARG A 42 -7.34 -0.07 11.40
N LEU A 43 -8.64 0.06 11.19
CA LEU A 43 -9.18 0.88 10.10
C LEU A 43 -8.65 2.31 10.14
N SER A 44 -8.51 2.89 11.33
CA SER A 44 -7.99 4.26 11.47
C SER A 44 -6.56 4.39 10.97
N GLN A 45 -5.73 3.36 11.15
CA GLN A 45 -4.35 3.35 10.65
C GLN A 45 -4.34 3.30 9.12
N VAL A 46 -5.23 2.51 8.55
CA VAL A 46 -5.35 2.40 7.08
C VAL A 46 -5.82 3.73 6.50
N HIS A 47 -6.83 4.35 7.09
CA HIS A 47 -7.33 5.65 6.63
C HIS A 47 -6.24 6.72 6.71
N ALA A 48 -5.46 6.74 7.81
CA ALA A 48 -4.37 7.70 7.96
C ALA A 48 -3.31 7.49 6.88
N ALA A 49 -2.96 6.24 6.59
CA ALA A 49 -1.98 5.93 5.54
C ALA A 49 -2.50 6.33 4.15
N LEU A 50 -3.77 6.03 3.85
CA LEU A 50 -4.38 6.42 2.58
C LEU A 50 -4.40 7.94 2.41
N HIS A 51 -4.72 8.65 3.49
CA HIS A 51 -4.73 10.11 3.47
C HIS A 51 -3.33 10.66 3.15
N ARG A 52 -2.30 10.14 3.80
CA ARG A 52 -0.93 10.57 3.53
C ARG A 52 -0.51 10.24 2.10
N LEU A 53 -0.89 9.06 1.60
CA LEU A 53 -0.58 8.68 0.22
C LEU A 53 -1.29 9.58 -0.78
N GLN A 54 -2.52 9.97 -0.47
CA GLN A 54 -3.27 10.89 -1.33
C GLN A 54 -2.62 12.28 -1.33
N GLU A 55 -2.19 12.77 -0.17
CA GLU A 55 -1.47 14.04 -0.08
C GLU A 55 -0.17 14.02 -0.87
N LYS A 56 0.50 12.88 -0.90
CA LYS A 56 1.74 12.71 -1.67
C LYS A 56 1.48 12.51 -3.17
N GLY A 57 0.22 12.43 -3.57
CA GLY A 57 -0.13 12.23 -4.99
C GLY A 57 0.05 10.81 -5.48
N MET A 58 0.12 9.84 -4.60
CA MET A 58 0.38 8.44 -4.95
C MET A 58 -0.88 7.59 -5.07
N VAL A 59 -1.99 8.03 -4.47
CA VAL A 59 -3.30 7.43 -4.69
C VAL A 59 -4.31 8.52 -5.01
N ALA A 60 -5.35 8.14 -5.74
CA ALA A 60 -6.51 8.97 -5.99
C ALA A 60 -7.75 8.23 -5.50
N SER A 61 -8.78 8.98 -5.14
CA SER A 61 -10.01 8.37 -4.65
C SER A 61 -11.19 8.74 -5.53
N ARG A 62 -12.19 7.86 -5.56
CA ARG A 62 -13.46 8.12 -6.23
C ARG A 62 -14.55 7.37 -5.50
N LEU A 63 -15.79 7.85 -5.63
CA LEU A 63 -16.93 7.12 -5.11
C LEU A 63 -17.31 6.01 -6.08
N GLY A 64 -17.47 4.81 -5.56
CA GLY A 64 -17.98 3.68 -6.33
C GLY A 64 -19.49 3.74 -6.45
N ASP A 65 -20.06 2.71 -7.08
CA ASP A 65 -21.50 2.63 -7.23
C ASP A 65 -22.19 2.25 -5.92
N PRO A 66 -23.41 2.74 -5.67
CA PRO A 66 -24.17 2.29 -4.51
C PRO A 66 -24.44 0.79 -4.59
N THR A 67 -24.44 0.12 -3.43
CA THR A 67 -24.78 -1.31 -3.38
C THR A 67 -25.85 -1.52 -2.32
N PRO A 68 -26.71 -2.54 -2.50
CA PRO A 68 -27.76 -2.84 -1.53
C PRO A 68 -27.20 -3.19 -0.15
N GLU A 69 -26.07 -3.86 -0.11
CA GLU A 69 -25.45 -4.30 1.15
C GLU A 69 -25.05 -3.12 2.03
N ARG A 70 -24.88 -1.94 1.44
CA ARG A 70 -24.47 -0.75 2.16
C ARG A 70 -25.64 0.22 2.37
N GLY A 71 -26.88 -0.23 2.18
CA GLY A 71 -28.04 0.62 2.30
C GLY A 71 -28.05 1.74 1.27
N GLY A 72 -27.49 1.51 0.09
CA GLY A 72 -27.36 2.52 -0.95
C GLY A 72 -26.16 3.44 -0.80
N ARG A 73 -25.34 3.28 0.25
CA ARG A 73 -24.14 4.11 0.40
C ARG A 73 -23.06 3.65 -0.55
N ARG A 74 -22.29 4.61 -1.04
CA ARG A 74 -21.21 4.34 -2.00
C ARG A 74 -19.91 4.13 -1.25
N LYS A 75 -19.09 3.20 -1.75
CA LYS A 75 -17.73 2.99 -1.23
C LYS A 75 -16.80 4.05 -1.77
N LEU A 76 -15.89 4.52 -0.93
CA LEU A 76 -14.78 5.34 -1.38
C LEU A 76 -13.67 4.40 -1.84
N LEU A 77 -13.40 4.41 -3.14
CA LEU A 77 -12.42 3.52 -3.77
C LEU A 77 -11.13 4.27 -4.04
N PHE A 78 -10.02 3.58 -3.93
CA PHE A 78 -8.70 4.16 -4.12
C PHE A 78 -7.98 3.46 -5.26
N THR A 79 -7.23 4.25 -6.04
CA THR A 79 -6.39 3.73 -7.12
C THR A 79 -4.99 4.30 -6.97
N THR A 80 -3.99 3.54 -7.42
CA THR A 80 -2.62 4.03 -7.45
C THR A 80 -2.42 4.90 -8.68
N THR A 81 -1.85 6.09 -8.48
CA THR A 81 -1.53 6.99 -9.59
C THR A 81 -0.29 6.53 -10.33
N ALA A 82 -0.02 7.11 -11.51
CA ALA A 82 1.21 6.83 -12.24
C ALA A 82 2.44 7.12 -11.37
N TYR A 83 2.40 8.21 -10.61
CA TYR A 83 3.48 8.56 -9.70
C TYR A 83 3.64 7.49 -8.61
N GLY A 84 2.53 6.98 -8.07
CA GLY A 84 2.56 5.90 -7.08
C GLY A 84 3.21 4.64 -7.63
N PHE A 85 2.85 4.25 -8.85
CA PHE A 85 3.47 3.09 -9.50
C PHE A 85 4.96 3.27 -9.71
N ARG A 86 5.38 4.46 -10.16
CA ARG A 86 6.81 4.75 -10.35
C ARG A 86 7.55 4.69 -9.03
N THR A 87 6.96 5.22 -7.97
CA THR A 87 7.58 5.19 -6.64
C THR A 87 7.76 3.75 -6.17
N LEU A 88 6.73 2.91 -6.32
CA LEU A 88 6.84 1.50 -5.95
C LEU A 88 7.92 0.78 -6.78
N GLN A 89 7.99 1.07 -8.08
CA GLN A 89 9.00 0.47 -8.93
C GLN A 89 10.40 0.88 -8.52
N GLU A 90 10.60 2.15 -8.18
CA GLU A 90 11.88 2.66 -7.72
C GLU A 90 12.30 2.00 -6.40
N ILE A 91 11.36 1.84 -5.47
CA ILE A 91 11.63 1.18 -4.20
C ILE A 91 12.03 -0.28 -4.45
N LYS A 92 11.28 -0.97 -5.30
CA LYS A 92 11.58 -2.36 -5.64
C LYS A 92 12.99 -2.49 -6.23
N ASN A 93 13.33 -1.62 -7.17
CA ASN A 93 14.62 -1.67 -7.83
C ASN A 93 15.77 -1.37 -6.85
N LEU A 94 15.57 -0.40 -5.98
CA LEU A 94 16.58 -0.07 -4.97
C LEU A 94 16.78 -1.24 -4.01
N ARG A 95 15.70 -1.85 -3.54
CA ARG A 95 15.80 -3.00 -2.63
C ARG A 95 16.49 -4.17 -3.32
N ALA A 96 16.16 -4.44 -4.57
CA ALA A 96 16.80 -5.52 -5.33
C ALA A 96 18.31 -5.27 -5.48
N GLN A 97 18.68 -4.02 -5.76
CA GLN A 97 20.09 -3.65 -5.87
C GLN A 97 20.83 -3.87 -4.56
N LEU A 98 20.22 -3.46 -3.45
CA LEU A 98 20.81 -3.64 -2.13
C LEU A 98 20.89 -5.11 -1.73
N TRP A 99 19.86 -5.88 -2.06
CA TRP A 99 19.85 -7.32 -1.81
C TRP A 99 20.97 -8.05 -2.55
N ASN A 100 21.35 -7.56 -3.74
CA ASN A 100 22.44 -8.18 -4.50
C ASN A 100 23.77 -8.12 -3.75
N ASN A 101 23.91 -7.20 -2.80
CA ASN A 101 25.11 -7.07 -2.00
C ASN A 101 25.05 -7.86 -0.70
N VAL A 102 23.92 -8.49 -0.40
CA VAL A 102 23.78 -9.27 0.82
C VAL A 102 24.31 -10.67 0.57
N PRO A 103 25.25 -11.14 1.40
CA PRO A 103 25.77 -12.51 1.22
C PRO A 103 24.66 -13.54 1.42
N THR A 104 24.73 -14.61 0.66
CA THR A 104 23.75 -15.69 0.74
C THR A 104 24.28 -16.90 1.49
N ASN A 105 25.48 -16.79 2.07
CA ASN A 105 26.09 -17.89 2.79
C ASN A 105 25.32 -18.19 4.08
N PRO A 106 24.77 -19.39 4.23
CA PRO A 106 23.99 -19.72 5.41
C PRO A 106 24.79 -19.71 6.71
N ASN A 107 26.10 -19.83 6.64
CA ASN A 107 26.94 -19.78 7.84
C ASN A 107 26.96 -18.41 8.49
N LEU A 108 26.52 -17.38 7.79
CA LEU A 108 26.46 -16.03 8.35
C LEU A 108 25.34 -15.86 9.36
N THR A 109 24.43 -16.81 9.43
CA THR A 109 23.30 -16.71 10.37
C THR A 109 23.67 -17.11 11.79
N ILE A 110 24.85 -17.59 12.01
CA ILE A 110 25.30 -17.99 13.32
C ILE A 110 25.70 -16.75 14.08
N ALA A 111 24.95 -16.44 15.08
CA ALA A 111 25.23 -15.29 15.93
C ALA A 111 25.50 -15.77 17.33
#